data_b4b199a32391676b20a98e53f6a61bca
#
_entry.id   b4b199a32391676b20a98e53f6a61bca
#
_cell.length_a   1.000
_cell.length_b   1.000
_cell.length_c   1.000
_cell.angle_alpha   90.00
_cell.angle_beta   90.00
_cell.angle_gamma   90.00
#
_symmetry.space_group_name_H-M   'P 1'
#
loop_
_entity.id
_entity.type
_entity.pdbx_description
1 polymer ?
#
loop_
_entity_poly.entity_id
_entity_poly.type
_entity_poly.pdbx_seq_one_letter_code
_entity_poly.pdbx_strand_id
1 'polypeptide(L)'
;MKKILKISVFAAVVICLSAFLLIGCQSNKNLVATVNGTDITEEQLQEQLKTNAVFKEVISSHIDDIATPDYKEITLKRLDEQCPADRDKAIKKLVETAYFLGMDNSISKDEAEKQIKQQLDDLDAYSGQYDNVKVNREIMNEFFEKLSTTEEQYIKDSADSYIAMVNRQRMYNKFIEDENLVVDENNSDEVINEFEQYLDEQLKKADIVYYNS
;
A
#
# COMPACT_ATOMS: atom_id res chain seq x y z
N MET A 1 14.75 10.42 -20.67
CA MET A 1 14.89 9.12 -19.99
C MET A 1 15.14 9.19 -18.48
N LYS A 2 15.96 10.12 -17.91
CA LYS A 2 16.20 10.22 -16.45
C LYS A 2 14.99 10.63 -15.59
N LYS A 3 13.98 11.32 -16.14
CA LYS A 3 12.77 11.77 -15.38
C LYS A 3 11.76 10.64 -15.13
N ILE A 4 11.59 9.72 -16.05
CA ILE A 4 10.62 8.62 -15.95
C ILE A 4 11.05 7.61 -14.88
N LEU A 5 12.34 7.38 -14.70
CA LEU A 5 12.86 6.45 -13.70
C LEU A 5 12.58 6.91 -12.25
N LYS A 6 12.58 8.24 -11.98
CA LYS A 6 12.30 8.78 -10.63
C LYS A 6 10.87 8.51 -10.16
N ILE A 7 9.89 8.57 -11.07
CA ILE A 7 8.47 8.35 -10.74
C ILE A 7 8.19 6.86 -10.49
N SER A 8 8.81 5.95 -11.26
CA SER A 8 8.53 4.51 -11.15
C SER A 8 9.12 3.88 -9.88
N VAL A 9 10.25 4.40 -9.37
CA VAL A 9 10.88 3.88 -8.14
C VAL A 9 10.10 4.32 -6.90
N PHE A 10 9.57 5.54 -6.88
CA PHE A 10 8.69 6.02 -5.80
C PHE A 10 7.41 5.19 -5.71
N ALA A 11 6.82 4.82 -6.84
CA ALA A 11 5.66 3.93 -6.87
C ALA A 11 5.96 2.55 -6.25
N ALA A 12 7.14 1.98 -6.46
CA ALA A 12 7.53 0.69 -5.91
C ALA A 12 7.69 0.70 -4.38
N VAL A 13 8.26 1.78 -3.81
CA VAL A 13 8.42 1.92 -2.35
C VAL A 13 7.07 2.15 -1.66
N VAL A 14 6.18 2.93 -2.26
CA VAL A 14 4.85 3.22 -1.71
C VAL A 14 3.93 1.99 -1.72
N ILE A 15 4.08 1.10 -2.68
CA ILE A 15 3.26 -0.10 -2.83
C ILE A 15 3.44 -1.09 -1.66
N CYS A 16 4.65 -1.17 -1.08
CA CYS A 16 4.94 -2.10 0.01
C CYS A 16 4.41 -1.67 1.39
N LEU A 17 3.82 -0.49 1.53
CA LEU A 17 3.59 0.15 2.83
C LEU A 17 2.14 0.10 3.34
N SER A 18 1.22 -0.45 2.58
CA SER A 18 -0.13 -0.71 3.07
C SER A 18 -0.22 -2.00 3.91
N ALA A 19 0.91 -2.48 4.39
CA ALA A 19 1.05 -3.78 5.01
C ALA A 19 1.05 -3.70 6.51
N PHE A 20 -0.04 -4.00 7.17
CA PHE A 20 0.05 -4.67 8.48
C PHE A 20 -1.26 -5.39 8.86
N LEU A 21 -1.14 -6.70 9.00
CA LEU A 21 -1.85 -7.61 9.88
C LEU A 21 -3.35 -7.82 9.71
N LEU A 22 -3.68 -8.82 8.89
CA LEU A 22 -4.89 -9.61 9.08
C LEU A 22 -4.56 -10.96 9.76
N ILE A 23 -3.67 -10.98 10.75
CA ILE A 23 -3.37 -12.21 11.51
C ILE A 23 -3.89 -12.05 12.93
N GLY A 24 -4.89 -12.83 13.30
CA GLY A 24 -5.25 -12.94 14.69
C GLY A 24 -6.54 -13.68 14.96
N CYS A 25 -6.46 -14.97 15.17
CA CYS A 25 -7.45 -15.71 15.95
C CYS A 25 -7.31 -15.36 17.42
N GLN A 26 -8.24 -14.57 17.99
CA GLN A 26 -8.59 -14.68 19.41
C GLN A 26 -9.90 -13.98 19.78
N SER A 27 -10.68 -14.63 20.61
CA SER A 27 -11.95 -14.21 21.18
C SER A 27 -11.77 -13.04 22.17
N ASN A 28 -12.56 -12.01 22.03
CA ASN A 28 -12.67 -10.71 22.69
C ASN A 28 -12.02 -9.54 21.93
N LYS A 29 -12.30 -9.44 20.66
CA LYS A 29 -11.77 -8.38 19.83
C LYS A 29 -12.73 -7.20 19.79
N ASN A 30 -12.22 -6.00 20.06
CA ASN A 30 -12.91 -4.80 19.63
C ASN A 30 -12.85 -4.75 18.10
N LEU A 31 -13.92 -5.14 17.45
CA LEU A 31 -14.03 -5.09 15.99
C LEU A 31 -14.31 -3.67 15.54
N VAL A 32 -13.65 -3.24 14.47
CA VAL A 32 -13.95 -1.98 13.79
C VAL A 32 -14.73 -2.21 12.51
N ALA A 33 -14.49 -3.35 11.83
CA ALA A 33 -15.27 -3.79 10.67
C ALA A 33 -15.16 -5.31 10.48
N THR A 34 -16.07 -5.87 9.66
CA THR A 34 -15.89 -7.18 9.02
C THR A 34 -16.11 -7.05 7.53
N VAL A 35 -15.40 -7.85 6.73
CA VAL A 35 -15.50 -7.87 5.26
C VAL A 35 -15.60 -9.33 4.81
N ASN A 36 -16.74 -9.73 4.25
CA ASN A 36 -16.98 -11.12 3.82
C ASN A 36 -16.60 -12.14 4.91
N GLY A 37 -16.89 -11.84 6.18
CA GLY A 37 -16.56 -12.69 7.33
C GLY A 37 -15.12 -12.58 7.86
N THR A 38 -14.28 -11.74 7.27
CA THR A 38 -12.94 -11.42 7.79
C THR A 38 -13.00 -10.26 8.77
N ASP A 39 -12.56 -10.48 10.01
CA ASP A 39 -12.55 -9.48 11.08
C ASP A 39 -11.41 -8.47 10.90
N ILE A 40 -11.72 -7.19 11.11
CA ILE A 40 -10.76 -6.09 11.26
C ILE A 40 -10.89 -5.56 12.69
N THR A 41 -9.79 -5.59 13.44
CA THR A 41 -9.76 -5.25 14.86
C THR A 41 -9.23 -3.85 15.11
N GLU A 42 -9.53 -3.31 16.30
CA GLU A 42 -8.95 -2.05 16.78
C GLU A 42 -7.43 -2.10 16.84
N GLU A 43 -6.85 -3.25 17.23
CA GLU A 43 -5.40 -3.43 17.28
C GLU A 43 -4.76 -3.27 15.89
N GLN A 44 -5.36 -3.89 14.87
CA GLN A 44 -4.91 -3.74 13.46
C GLN A 44 -5.02 -2.28 12.99
N LEU A 45 -6.10 -1.59 13.37
CA LEU A 45 -6.26 -0.17 13.04
C LEU A 45 -5.19 0.70 13.71
N GLN A 46 -4.90 0.48 14.99
CA GLN A 46 -3.87 1.24 15.70
C GLN A 46 -2.47 0.99 15.13
N GLU A 47 -2.16 -0.25 14.77
CA GLU A 47 -0.90 -0.58 14.12
C GLU A 47 -0.79 0.07 12.73
N GLN A 48 -1.88 0.06 11.93
CA GLN A 48 -1.93 0.76 10.64
C GLN A 48 -1.71 2.27 10.80
N LEU A 49 -2.37 2.91 11.76
CA LEU A 49 -2.21 4.34 12.03
C LEU A 49 -0.77 4.69 12.46
N LYS A 50 -0.16 3.87 13.32
CA LYS A 50 1.23 4.01 13.74
C LYS A 50 2.18 3.88 12.54
N THR A 51 2.01 2.85 11.73
CA THR A 51 2.80 2.62 10.52
C THR A 51 2.69 3.77 9.53
N ASN A 52 1.46 4.25 9.27
CA ASN A 52 1.22 5.41 8.43
C ASN A 52 1.95 6.65 8.95
N ALA A 53 1.89 6.92 10.26
CA ALA A 53 2.54 8.07 10.87
C ALA A 53 4.06 8.02 10.71
N VAL A 54 4.68 6.88 11.01
CA VAL A 54 6.12 6.66 10.84
C VAL A 54 6.53 6.83 9.38
N PHE A 55 5.78 6.24 8.46
CA PHE A 55 6.10 6.35 7.05
C PHE A 55 6.01 7.78 6.53
N LYS A 56 4.95 8.51 6.91
CA LYS A 56 4.82 9.93 6.56
C LYS A 56 5.98 10.77 7.10
N GLU A 57 6.41 10.51 8.33
CA GLU A 57 7.55 11.18 8.94
C GLU A 57 8.83 10.93 8.12
N VAL A 58 9.13 9.65 7.83
CA VAL A 58 10.33 9.27 7.09
C VAL A 58 10.32 9.83 5.66
N ILE A 59 9.22 9.69 4.91
CA ILE A 59 9.14 10.26 3.56
C ILE A 59 9.25 11.80 3.59
N SER A 60 8.62 12.45 4.56
CA SER A 60 8.69 13.92 4.67
C SER A 60 10.10 14.41 4.98
N SER A 61 10.89 13.66 5.77
CA SER A 61 12.29 14.00 6.04
C SER A 61 13.19 13.88 4.81
N HIS A 62 12.85 13.00 3.87
CA HIS A 62 13.59 12.80 2.61
C HIS A 62 12.94 13.46 1.39
N ILE A 63 11.93 14.31 1.57
CA ILE A 63 11.17 14.87 0.45
C ILE A 63 12.02 15.61 -0.57
N ASP A 64 13.10 16.28 -0.11
CA ASP A 64 14.04 17.02 -0.95
C ASP A 64 14.91 16.11 -1.82
N ASP A 65 15.14 14.89 -1.38
CA ASP A 65 15.95 13.90 -2.08
C ASP A 65 15.14 13.11 -3.11
N ILE A 66 13.83 12.93 -2.88
CA ILE A 66 12.95 12.09 -3.71
C ILE A 66 12.06 12.86 -4.67
N ALA A 67 11.78 14.14 -4.43
CA ALA A 67 10.91 14.96 -5.26
C ALA A 67 11.58 16.28 -5.67
N THR A 68 11.39 16.67 -6.95
CA THR A 68 11.77 18.02 -7.38
C THR A 68 10.79 19.04 -6.79
N PRO A 69 11.17 20.34 -6.68
CA PRO A 69 10.31 21.37 -6.10
C PRO A 69 8.89 21.39 -6.64
N ASP A 70 8.72 21.19 -7.96
CA ASP A 70 7.43 21.20 -8.64
C ASP A 70 6.53 19.98 -8.30
N TYR A 71 7.13 18.89 -7.76
CA TYR A 71 6.43 17.65 -7.44
C TYR A 71 6.26 17.39 -5.94
N LYS A 72 6.86 18.21 -5.07
CA LYS A 72 6.79 18.01 -3.62
C LYS A 72 5.37 18.03 -3.09
N GLU A 73 4.59 19.05 -3.47
CA GLU A 73 3.20 19.19 -3.02
C GLU A 73 2.34 18.00 -3.47
N ILE A 74 2.48 17.59 -4.73
CA ILE A 74 1.77 16.41 -5.26
C ILE A 74 2.19 15.14 -4.52
N THR A 75 3.49 14.99 -4.24
CA THR A 75 4.01 13.83 -3.52
C THR A 75 3.47 13.76 -2.09
N LEU A 76 3.47 14.88 -1.37
CA LEU A 76 2.93 14.95 0.00
C LEU A 76 1.42 14.71 0.02
N LYS A 77 0.67 15.24 -0.95
CA LYS A 77 -0.77 14.98 -1.08
C LYS A 77 -1.05 13.48 -1.31
N ARG A 78 -0.33 12.84 -2.22
CA ARG A 78 -0.46 11.39 -2.46
C ARG A 78 -0.10 10.57 -1.21
N LEU A 79 0.91 11.01 -0.48
CA LEU A 79 1.29 10.39 0.79
C LEU A 79 0.16 10.47 1.83
N ASP A 80 -0.52 11.61 1.93
CA ASP A 80 -1.68 11.78 2.81
C ASP A 80 -2.88 10.90 2.43
N GLU A 81 -3.09 10.69 1.13
CA GLU A 81 -4.14 9.81 0.61
C GLU A 81 -3.83 8.32 0.85
N GLN A 82 -2.56 7.94 0.70
CA GLN A 82 -2.11 6.55 0.85
C GLN A 82 -1.90 6.13 2.31
N CYS A 83 -1.45 7.05 3.14
CA CYS A 83 -1.16 6.83 4.56
C CYS A 83 -2.04 7.75 5.44
N PRO A 84 -3.36 7.55 5.47
CA PRO A 84 -4.24 8.41 6.23
C PRO A 84 -3.94 8.37 7.72
N ALA A 85 -3.91 9.55 8.36
CA ALA A 85 -3.89 9.70 9.81
C ALA A 85 -5.30 9.69 10.42
N ASP A 86 -6.31 9.91 9.58
CA ASP A 86 -7.72 9.87 9.96
C ASP A 86 -8.20 8.43 10.15
N ARG A 87 -8.90 8.18 11.28
CA ARG A 87 -9.40 6.86 11.66
C ARG A 87 -10.30 6.23 10.59
N ASP A 88 -11.28 6.98 10.12
CA ASP A 88 -12.28 6.44 9.19
C ASP A 88 -11.66 6.11 7.83
N LYS A 89 -10.73 6.93 7.37
CA LYS A 89 -9.96 6.67 6.16
C LYS A 89 -9.04 5.45 6.32
N ALA A 90 -8.42 5.27 7.50
CA ALA A 90 -7.61 4.11 7.79
C ALA A 90 -8.45 2.82 7.83
N ILE A 91 -9.66 2.87 8.43
CA ILE A 91 -10.61 1.75 8.39
C ILE A 91 -10.99 1.42 6.94
N LYS A 92 -11.31 2.44 6.12
CA LYS A 92 -11.62 2.21 4.70
C LYS A 92 -10.48 1.49 3.98
N LYS A 93 -9.22 1.86 4.22
CA LYS A 93 -8.04 1.18 3.65
C LYS A 93 -7.92 -0.28 4.10
N LEU A 94 -8.14 -0.55 5.39
CA LEU A 94 -8.14 -1.93 5.90
C LEU A 94 -9.28 -2.76 5.30
N VAL A 95 -10.46 -2.17 5.13
CA VAL A 95 -11.62 -2.80 4.46
C VAL A 95 -11.28 -3.12 3.00
N GLU A 96 -10.69 -2.21 2.25
CA GLU A 96 -10.24 -2.46 0.88
C GLU A 96 -9.21 -3.60 0.83
N THR A 97 -8.23 -3.59 1.73
CA THR A 97 -7.21 -4.66 1.81
C THR A 97 -7.86 -6.01 2.10
N ALA A 98 -8.75 -6.08 3.08
CA ALA A 98 -9.48 -7.32 3.42
C ALA A 98 -10.36 -7.80 2.26
N TYR A 99 -11.03 -6.89 1.54
CA TYR A 99 -11.80 -7.22 0.35
C TYR A 99 -10.94 -7.87 -0.73
N PHE A 100 -9.79 -7.29 -1.04
CA PHE A 100 -8.88 -7.84 -2.06
C PHE A 100 -8.22 -9.15 -1.61
N LEU A 101 -7.94 -9.34 -0.33
CA LEU A 101 -7.47 -10.62 0.20
C LEU A 101 -8.51 -11.72 0.12
N GLY A 102 -9.80 -11.39 0.24
CA GLY A 102 -10.91 -12.33 0.12
C GLY A 102 -11.21 -12.77 -1.32
N MET A 103 -10.55 -12.18 -2.33
CA MET A 103 -10.65 -12.61 -3.73
C MET A 103 -9.80 -13.87 -3.96
N ASP A 104 -10.08 -14.58 -5.07
CA ASP A 104 -9.21 -15.66 -5.53
C ASP A 104 -7.79 -15.14 -5.74
N ASN A 105 -6.86 -15.60 -4.92
CA ASN A 105 -5.50 -15.10 -4.91
C ASN A 105 -4.76 -15.53 -6.18
N SER A 106 -4.09 -14.56 -6.81
CA SER A 106 -3.24 -14.81 -7.98
C SER A 106 -1.88 -15.38 -7.63
N ILE A 107 -1.44 -15.14 -6.37
CA ILE A 107 -0.15 -15.58 -5.85
C ILE A 107 -0.31 -16.11 -4.43
N SER A 108 0.56 -17.02 -4.02
CA SER A 108 0.64 -17.51 -2.65
C SER A 108 1.35 -16.51 -1.73
N LYS A 109 1.23 -16.70 -0.41
CA LYS A 109 1.96 -15.91 0.58
C LYS A 109 3.48 -16.05 0.42
N ASP A 110 3.97 -17.27 0.19
CA ASP A 110 5.40 -17.53 -0.05
C ASP A 110 5.91 -16.80 -1.29
N GLU A 111 5.11 -16.73 -2.36
CA GLU A 111 5.46 -15.97 -3.56
C GLU A 111 5.47 -14.47 -3.29
N ALA A 112 4.52 -13.96 -2.51
CA ALA A 112 4.49 -12.55 -2.10
C ALA A 112 5.72 -12.18 -1.28
N GLU A 113 6.08 -12.99 -0.27
CA GLU A 113 7.30 -12.81 0.54
C GLU A 113 8.56 -12.80 -0.34
N LYS A 114 8.65 -13.72 -1.30
CA LYS A 114 9.76 -13.78 -2.25
C LYS A 114 9.86 -12.55 -3.13
N GLN A 115 8.72 -12.01 -3.61
CA GLN A 115 8.70 -10.80 -4.43
C GLN A 115 9.11 -9.56 -3.62
N ILE A 116 8.63 -9.44 -2.38
CA ILE A 116 9.04 -8.35 -1.48
C ILE A 116 10.53 -8.43 -1.19
N LYS A 117 11.03 -9.62 -0.85
CA LYS A 117 12.46 -9.83 -0.63
C LYS A 117 13.29 -9.45 -1.86
N GLN A 118 12.86 -9.85 -3.05
CA GLN A 118 13.57 -9.50 -4.29
C GLN A 118 13.64 -7.99 -4.49
N GLN A 119 12.59 -7.23 -4.19
CA GLN A 119 12.60 -5.77 -4.27
C GLN A 119 13.62 -5.14 -3.31
N LEU A 120 13.74 -5.67 -2.09
CA LEU A 120 14.72 -5.21 -1.10
C LEU A 120 16.15 -5.58 -1.51
N ASP A 121 16.37 -6.80 -2.00
CA ASP A 121 17.65 -7.26 -2.55
C ASP A 121 18.08 -6.37 -3.75
N ASP A 122 17.15 -5.96 -4.61
CA ASP A 122 17.41 -5.06 -5.74
C ASP A 122 17.80 -3.65 -5.27
N LEU A 123 17.17 -3.13 -4.19
CA LEU A 123 17.61 -1.87 -3.57
C LEU A 123 19.05 -1.97 -3.08
N ASP A 124 19.44 -3.08 -2.45
CA ASP A 124 20.82 -3.30 -2.00
C ASP A 124 21.80 -3.39 -3.17
N ALA A 125 21.44 -4.16 -4.19
CA ALA A 125 22.31 -4.38 -5.36
C ALA A 125 22.59 -3.10 -6.17
N TYR A 126 21.59 -2.19 -6.23
CA TYR A 126 21.69 -0.98 -7.07
C TYR A 126 21.95 0.31 -6.27
N SER A 127 21.91 0.29 -4.94
CA SER A 127 22.14 1.48 -4.10
C SER A 127 23.52 2.10 -4.28
N GLY A 128 24.53 1.30 -4.59
CA GLY A 128 25.89 1.78 -4.91
C GLY A 128 26.05 2.36 -6.31
N GLN A 129 25.05 2.22 -7.20
CA GLN A 129 25.13 2.62 -8.60
C GLN A 129 24.25 3.84 -8.92
N TYR A 130 23.18 4.06 -8.18
CA TYR A 130 22.18 5.10 -8.46
C TYR A 130 21.79 5.83 -7.17
N ASP A 131 21.98 7.16 -7.13
CA ASP A 131 21.69 8.00 -5.96
C ASP A 131 20.24 7.87 -5.49
N ASN A 132 19.28 7.79 -6.41
CA ASN A 132 17.87 7.63 -6.08
C ASN A 132 17.56 6.27 -5.44
N VAL A 133 18.25 5.21 -5.81
CA VAL A 133 18.11 3.88 -5.19
C VAL A 133 18.73 3.88 -3.80
N LYS A 134 19.88 4.54 -3.63
CA LYS A 134 20.52 4.75 -2.33
C LYS A 134 19.57 5.45 -1.36
N VAL A 135 18.96 6.57 -1.77
CA VAL A 135 17.98 7.30 -0.94
C VAL A 135 16.79 6.41 -0.56
N ASN A 136 16.26 5.61 -1.48
CA ASN A 136 15.17 4.69 -1.17
C ASN A 136 15.60 3.62 -0.13
N ARG A 137 16.83 3.13 -0.20
CA ARG A 137 17.35 2.18 0.80
C ARG A 137 17.53 2.85 2.16
N GLU A 138 17.99 4.10 2.21
CA GLU A 138 18.10 4.89 3.44
C GLU A 138 16.71 5.10 4.08
N ILE A 139 15.70 5.44 3.28
CA ILE A 139 14.29 5.54 3.70
C ILE A 139 13.81 4.23 4.33
N MET A 140 14.04 3.09 3.67
CA MET A 140 13.62 1.79 4.20
C MET A 140 14.33 1.44 5.52
N ASN A 141 15.62 1.72 5.64
CA ASN A 141 16.37 1.48 6.87
C ASN A 141 15.85 2.34 8.03
N GLU A 142 15.61 3.64 7.79
CA GLU A 142 15.04 4.54 8.79
C GLU A 142 13.62 4.10 9.20
N PHE A 143 12.81 3.65 8.25
CA PHE A 143 11.49 3.11 8.51
C PHE A 143 11.53 1.87 9.40
N PHE A 144 12.42 0.91 9.13
CA PHE A 144 12.60 -0.28 9.98
C PHE A 144 13.05 0.09 11.38
N GLU A 145 14.00 1.02 11.51
CA GLU A 145 14.48 1.51 12.81
C GLU A 145 13.36 2.13 13.64
N LYS A 146 12.60 3.07 13.04
CA LYS A 146 11.49 3.75 13.73
C LYS A 146 10.35 2.82 14.14
N LEU A 147 10.06 1.79 13.35
CA LEU A 147 9.07 0.76 13.70
C LEU A 147 9.63 -0.29 14.66
N SER A 148 10.95 -0.31 14.91
CA SER A 148 11.63 -1.36 15.67
C SER A 148 11.37 -2.75 15.08
N THR A 149 11.33 -2.85 13.75
CA THR A 149 11.14 -4.09 13.00
C THR A 149 12.42 -4.51 12.27
N THR A 150 12.49 -5.78 11.87
CA THR A 150 13.55 -6.29 11.00
C THR A 150 13.03 -6.43 9.57
N GLU A 151 13.94 -6.47 8.61
CA GLU A 151 13.60 -6.74 7.21
C GLU A 151 12.84 -8.06 7.05
N GLU A 152 13.28 -9.13 7.75
CA GLU A 152 12.61 -10.43 7.71
C GLU A 152 11.18 -10.35 8.25
N GLN A 153 10.97 -9.63 9.37
CA GLN A 153 9.63 -9.44 9.93
C GLN A 153 8.76 -8.61 9.01
N TYR A 154 9.31 -7.51 8.45
CA TYR A 154 8.62 -6.68 7.47
C TYR A 154 8.17 -7.47 6.25
N ILE A 155 9.00 -8.35 5.69
CA ILE A 155 8.63 -9.20 4.54
C ILE A 155 7.41 -10.05 4.87
N LYS A 156 7.40 -10.71 6.02
CA LYS A 156 6.29 -11.57 6.47
C LYS A 156 5.01 -10.77 6.70
N ASP A 157 5.13 -9.64 7.38
CA ASP A 157 3.99 -8.80 7.73
C ASP A 157 3.39 -8.10 6.50
N SER A 158 4.20 -7.85 5.47
CA SER A 158 3.78 -7.18 4.24
C SER A 158 3.15 -8.12 3.19
N ALA A 159 3.27 -9.45 3.36
CA ALA A 159 2.84 -10.40 2.33
C ALA A 159 1.36 -10.29 1.98
N ASP A 160 0.48 -10.16 2.97
CA ASP A 160 -0.96 -10.06 2.75
C ASP A 160 -1.34 -8.78 1.99
N SER A 161 -0.71 -7.66 2.30
CA SER A 161 -0.93 -6.42 1.57
C SER A 161 -0.38 -6.45 0.16
N TYR A 162 0.73 -7.15 -0.04
CA TYR A 162 1.26 -7.37 -1.39
C TYR A 162 0.28 -8.19 -2.24
N ILE A 163 -0.33 -9.24 -1.67
CA ILE A 163 -1.39 -10.03 -2.34
C ILE A 163 -2.59 -9.14 -2.66
N ALA A 164 -3.05 -8.34 -1.70
CA ALA A 164 -4.17 -7.41 -1.91
C ALA A 164 -3.87 -6.41 -3.05
N MET A 165 -2.67 -5.87 -3.09
CA MET A 165 -2.21 -4.98 -4.17
C MET A 165 -2.23 -5.68 -5.54
N VAL A 166 -1.73 -6.91 -5.63
CA VAL A 166 -1.73 -7.68 -6.88
C VAL A 166 -3.17 -7.94 -7.34
N ASN A 167 -4.08 -8.30 -6.42
CA ASN A 167 -5.49 -8.51 -6.74
C ASN A 167 -6.18 -7.20 -7.17
N ARG A 168 -5.86 -6.06 -6.55
CA ARG A 168 -6.32 -4.73 -6.98
C ARG A 168 -5.87 -4.40 -8.39
N GLN A 169 -4.59 -4.66 -8.70
CA GLN A 169 -4.05 -4.43 -10.04
C GLN A 169 -4.73 -5.33 -11.09
N ARG A 170 -5.03 -6.57 -10.75
CA ARG A 170 -5.80 -7.47 -11.65
C ARG A 170 -7.21 -6.94 -11.90
N MET A 171 -7.89 -6.45 -10.86
CA MET A 171 -9.22 -5.85 -11.00
C MET A 171 -9.16 -4.61 -11.88
N TYR A 172 -8.15 -3.76 -11.70
CA TYR A 172 -7.92 -2.57 -12.54
C TYR A 172 -7.69 -2.94 -14.00
N ASN A 173 -6.82 -3.90 -14.27
CA ASN A 173 -6.56 -4.35 -15.64
C ASN A 173 -7.83 -4.92 -16.30
N LYS A 174 -8.59 -5.72 -15.53
CA LYS A 174 -9.87 -6.24 -16.02
C LYS A 174 -10.89 -5.15 -16.30
N PHE A 175 -10.97 -4.12 -15.43
CA PHE A 175 -11.83 -2.95 -15.65
C PHE A 175 -11.48 -2.23 -16.96
N ILE A 176 -10.17 -2.00 -17.22
CA ILE A 176 -9.71 -1.40 -18.49
C ILE A 176 -10.13 -2.24 -19.70
N GLU A 177 -9.97 -3.57 -19.61
CA GLU A 177 -10.34 -4.49 -20.68
C GLU A 177 -11.86 -4.50 -20.91
N ASP A 178 -12.66 -4.63 -19.86
CA ASP A 178 -14.14 -4.72 -19.94
C ASP A 178 -14.74 -3.41 -20.49
N GLU A 179 -14.19 -2.25 -20.13
CA GLU A 179 -14.64 -0.93 -20.59
C GLU A 179 -13.98 -0.50 -21.92
N ASN A 180 -13.07 -1.32 -22.48
CA ASN A 180 -12.31 -1.03 -23.70
C ASN A 180 -11.56 0.33 -23.63
N LEU A 181 -10.98 0.66 -22.47
CA LEU A 181 -10.28 1.92 -22.25
C LEU A 181 -8.85 1.84 -22.81
N VAL A 182 -8.41 2.97 -23.39
CA VAL A 182 -7.00 3.18 -23.74
C VAL A 182 -6.43 4.17 -22.75
N VAL A 183 -5.45 3.72 -21.94
CA VAL A 183 -4.83 4.55 -20.90
C VAL A 183 -3.54 5.17 -21.46
N ASP A 184 -3.44 6.49 -21.39
CA ASP A 184 -2.25 7.26 -21.75
C ASP A 184 -1.94 8.35 -20.70
N GLU A 185 -0.89 9.14 -20.93
CA GLU A 185 -0.46 10.20 -20.00
C GLU A 185 -1.52 11.32 -19.81
N ASN A 186 -2.47 11.47 -20.73
CA ASN A 186 -3.46 12.56 -20.70
C ASN A 186 -4.72 12.17 -19.93
N ASN A 187 -5.08 10.88 -19.89
CA ASN A 187 -6.31 10.39 -19.29
C ASN A 187 -6.10 9.48 -18.07
N SER A 188 -4.85 9.20 -17.66
CA SER A 188 -4.55 8.28 -16.58
C SER A 188 -5.27 8.62 -15.26
N ASP A 189 -5.33 9.90 -14.89
CA ASP A 189 -6.00 10.34 -13.66
C ASP A 189 -7.53 10.18 -13.76
N GLU A 190 -8.13 10.39 -14.94
CA GLU A 190 -9.56 10.17 -15.19
C GLU A 190 -9.91 8.68 -15.07
N VAL A 191 -9.14 7.81 -15.72
CA VAL A 191 -9.34 6.35 -15.66
C VAL A 191 -9.16 5.82 -14.23
N ILE A 192 -8.20 6.34 -13.47
CA ILE A 192 -8.04 6.00 -12.06
C ILE A 192 -9.29 6.40 -11.26
N ASN A 193 -9.83 7.60 -11.46
CA ASN A 193 -11.04 8.05 -10.77
C ASN A 193 -12.27 7.20 -11.14
N GLU A 194 -12.42 6.79 -12.39
CA GLU A 194 -13.48 5.87 -12.84
C GLU A 194 -13.33 4.49 -12.18
N PHE A 195 -12.11 3.99 -12.09
CA PHE A 195 -11.85 2.74 -11.38
C PHE A 195 -12.15 2.83 -9.88
N GLU A 196 -11.84 3.94 -9.21
CA GLU A 196 -12.19 4.11 -7.80
C GLU A 196 -13.72 4.12 -7.59
N GLN A 197 -14.48 4.72 -8.50
CA GLN A 197 -15.94 4.64 -8.47
C GLN A 197 -16.44 3.21 -8.70
N TYR A 198 -15.88 2.50 -9.65
CA TYR A 198 -16.16 1.09 -9.88
C TYR A 198 -15.87 0.25 -8.63
N LEU A 199 -14.71 0.47 -7.99
CA LEU A 199 -14.34 -0.22 -6.75
C LEU A 199 -15.33 0.07 -5.62
N ASP A 200 -15.71 1.33 -5.42
CA ASP A 200 -16.73 1.70 -4.42
C ASP A 200 -18.08 0.98 -4.67
N GLU A 201 -18.46 0.75 -5.92
CA GLU A 201 -19.65 -0.05 -6.26
C GLU A 201 -19.48 -1.55 -5.95
N GLN A 202 -18.29 -2.12 -6.15
CA GLN A 202 -18.02 -3.50 -5.76
C GLN A 202 -18.03 -3.67 -4.24
N LEU A 203 -17.43 -2.72 -3.51
CA LEU A 203 -17.44 -2.72 -2.04
C LEU A 203 -18.86 -2.62 -1.47
N LYS A 204 -19.77 -1.85 -2.09
CA LYS A 204 -21.20 -1.80 -1.70
C LYS A 204 -21.93 -3.13 -1.87
N LYS A 205 -21.45 -4.02 -2.75
CA LYS A 205 -22.03 -5.36 -2.97
C LYS A 205 -21.44 -6.42 -2.03
N ALA A 206 -20.30 -6.12 -1.39
CA ALA A 206 -19.64 -7.00 -0.45
C ALA A 206 -20.38 -6.99 0.92
N ASP A 207 -20.26 -8.07 1.67
CA ASP A 207 -20.77 -8.15 3.04
C ASP A 207 -19.82 -7.41 3.98
N ILE A 208 -20.07 -6.10 4.17
CA ILE A 208 -19.25 -5.23 5.00
C ILE A 208 -20.10 -4.71 6.16
N VAL A 209 -19.62 -4.96 7.39
CA VAL A 209 -20.23 -4.43 8.62
C VAL A 209 -19.22 -3.56 9.34
N TYR A 210 -19.60 -2.32 9.63
CA TYR A 210 -18.82 -1.40 10.46
C TYR A 210 -19.34 -1.40 11.89
N TYR A 211 -18.46 -1.46 12.87
CA TYR A 211 -18.79 -1.41 14.28
C TYR A 211 -18.47 -0.04 14.85
N ASN A 212 -19.45 0.60 15.45
CA ASN A 212 -19.22 1.85 16.18
C ASN A 212 -18.51 1.51 17.50
N SER A 213 -17.31 2.00 17.68
CA SER A 213 -16.57 1.96 18.94
C SER A 213 -16.75 3.26 19.71
#